data_81195fd37dbc8c484da3be2763790960
#
_entry.id   81195fd37dbc8c484da3be2763790960
#
_cell.length_a   1.000
_cell.length_b   1.000
_cell.length_c   1.000
_cell.angle_alpha   90.00
_cell.angle_beta   90.00
_cell.angle_gamma   90.00
#
_symmetry.space_group_name_H-M   'P 1'
#
loop_
_entity.id
_entity.type
_entity.pdbx_description
1 polymer ?
#
loop_
_entity_poly.entity_id
_entity_poly.type
_entity_poly.pdbx_seq_one_letter_code
_entity_poly.pdbx_strand_id
1 'polypeptide(L)'
;MSLIRPCRDDERDAILAVVNAAAEAYRGVIPADRWHDPYMSADELDAEVAAGVAFWGYEDDAALLGVMGLQPVAGVELIRHAYVLPGQQGRGVGTAMLRHLCALSDRPLLVGTWAAAEWAIRFYERNGFALVSEAEKAELLRRYWTIPEGQIETSVVLANQRP
;
A
#
# COMPACT_ATOMS: atom_id res chain seq x y z
N MET A 1 1.10 -19.35 14.99
CA MET A 1 -0.12 -18.53 15.17
C MET A 1 0.11 -17.16 14.56
N SER A 2 -0.82 -16.69 13.76
CA SER A 2 -0.69 -15.41 13.08
C SER A 2 -1.34 -14.28 13.88
N LEU A 3 -0.80 -13.07 13.72
CA LEU A 3 -1.26 -11.88 14.42
C LEU A 3 -1.09 -10.66 13.52
N ILE A 4 -2.12 -9.83 13.42
CA ILE A 4 -2.04 -8.54 12.75
C ILE A 4 -1.93 -7.48 13.83
N ARG A 5 -0.87 -6.68 13.78
CA ARG A 5 -0.53 -5.70 14.79
C ARG A 5 0.20 -4.49 14.20
N PRO A 6 0.23 -3.35 14.92
CA PRO A 6 1.09 -2.27 14.51
C PRO A 6 2.55 -2.71 14.54
N CYS A 7 3.34 -2.25 13.58
CA CYS A 7 4.79 -2.47 13.59
C CYS A 7 5.44 -1.60 14.65
N ARG A 8 6.49 -2.13 15.28
CA ARG A 8 7.27 -1.38 16.27
C ARG A 8 8.33 -0.51 15.60
N ASP A 9 8.79 0.49 16.29
CA ASP A 9 9.83 1.39 15.78
C ASP A 9 11.16 0.68 15.51
N ASP A 10 11.42 -0.42 16.21
CA ASP A 10 12.63 -1.22 16.00
C ASP A 10 12.51 -2.23 14.85
N GLU A 11 11.40 -2.19 14.10
CA GLU A 11 11.14 -3.12 13.00
C GLU A 11 11.35 -2.50 11.61
N ARG A 12 12.03 -1.37 11.51
CA ARG A 12 12.26 -0.70 10.22
C ARG A 12 12.92 -1.61 9.19
N ASP A 13 13.93 -2.36 9.62
CA ASP A 13 14.63 -3.28 8.74
C ASP A 13 13.71 -4.41 8.25
N ALA A 14 12.85 -4.92 9.13
CA ALA A 14 11.90 -5.97 8.77
C ALA A 14 10.86 -5.45 7.77
N ILE A 15 10.37 -4.23 7.95
CA ILE A 15 9.45 -3.59 6.99
C ILE A 15 10.12 -3.44 5.63
N LEU A 16 11.36 -2.91 5.61
CA LEU A 16 12.11 -2.75 4.36
C LEU A 16 12.34 -4.08 3.64
N ALA A 17 12.64 -5.14 4.40
CA ALA A 17 12.84 -6.47 3.83
C ALA A 17 11.59 -6.95 3.10
N VAL A 18 10.40 -6.78 3.72
CA VAL A 18 9.13 -7.17 3.09
C VAL A 18 8.84 -6.31 1.86
N VAL A 19 8.94 -4.99 1.98
CA VAL A 19 8.64 -4.06 0.89
C VAL A 19 9.55 -4.34 -0.31
N ASN A 20 10.86 -4.41 -0.08
CA ASN A 20 11.81 -4.54 -1.17
C ASN A 20 11.77 -5.92 -1.84
N ALA A 21 11.51 -6.98 -1.08
CA ALA A 21 11.33 -8.30 -1.66
C ALA A 21 10.06 -8.38 -2.51
N ALA A 22 8.96 -7.85 -2.00
CA ALA A 22 7.68 -7.89 -2.70
C ALA A 22 7.63 -6.95 -3.91
N ALA A 23 8.34 -5.82 -3.84
CA ALA A 23 8.36 -4.84 -4.92
C ALA A 23 9.01 -5.35 -6.21
N GLU A 24 9.76 -6.45 -6.14
CA GLU A 24 10.35 -7.06 -7.33
C GLU A 24 9.29 -7.42 -8.38
N ALA A 25 8.05 -7.70 -7.98
CA ALA A 25 6.95 -7.95 -8.90
C ALA A 25 6.67 -6.75 -9.81
N TYR A 26 7.04 -5.54 -9.40
CA TYR A 26 6.83 -4.32 -10.19
C TYR A 26 7.98 -4.03 -11.15
N ARG A 27 9.10 -4.74 -11.04
CA ARG A 27 10.25 -4.54 -11.93
C ARG A 27 9.82 -4.86 -13.36
N GLY A 28 9.98 -3.88 -14.26
CA GLY A 28 9.54 -4.01 -15.65
C GLY A 28 8.05 -3.72 -15.87
N VAL A 29 7.26 -3.53 -14.81
CA VAL A 29 5.83 -3.18 -14.89
C VAL A 29 5.63 -1.68 -14.80
N ILE A 30 6.33 -1.04 -13.85
CA ILE A 30 6.29 0.41 -13.70
C ILE A 30 7.33 1.04 -14.64
N PRO A 31 7.18 2.34 -14.99
CA PRO A 31 8.15 3.02 -15.84
C PRO A 31 9.56 2.93 -15.26
N ALA A 32 10.55 2.68 -16.11
CA ALA A 32 11.93 2.47 -15.69
C ALA A 32 12.52 3.67 -14.93
N ASP A 33 12.10 4.88 -15.26
CA ASP A 33 12.52 6.10 -14.59
C ASP A 33 11.93 6.28 -13.18
N ARG A 34 10.97 5.42 -12.80
CA ARG A 34 10.36 5.39 -11.46
C ARG A 34 10.93 4.26 -10.60
N TRP A 35 11.76 3.40 -11.16
CA TRP A 35 12.39 2.31 -10.43
C TRP A 35 13.78 2.72 -9.93
N HIS A 36 14.08 2.39 -8.66
CA HIS A 36 15.44 2.49 -8.13
C HIS A 36 15.69 1.33 -7.15
N ASP A 37 16.95 1.04 -6.92
CA ASP A 37 17.38 -0.03 -6.01
C ASP A 37 18.11 0.55 -4.80
N PRO A 38 17.69 0.24 -3.56
CA PRO A 38 16.48 -0.53 -3.24
C PRO A 38 15.21 0.24 -3.65
N TYR A 39 14.12 -0.48 -3.83
CA TYR A 39 12.83 0.17 -4.18
C TYR A 39 12.43 1.18 -3.11
N MET A 40 12.61 0.83 -1.85
CA MET A 40 12.44 1.75 -0.73
C MET A 40 13.71 1.76 0.13
N SER A 41 14.28 2.95 0.34
CA SER A 41 15.43 3.13 1.23
C SER A 41 14.97 3.34 2.68
N ALA A 42 15.91 3.21 3.62
CA ALA A 42 15.64 3.51 5.02
C ALA A 42 15.19 4.96 5.23
N ASP A 43 15.82 5.90 4.52
CA ASP A 43 15.44 7.32 4.60
C ASP A 43 14.04 7.56 4.08
N GLU A 44 13.64 6.89 3.01
CA GLU A 44 12.28 6.98 2.47
C GLU A 44 11.26 6.43 3.46
N LEU A 45 11.55 5.30 4.11
CA LEU A 45 10.66 4.74 5.13
C LEU A 45 10.50 5.69 6.31
N ASP A 46 11.61 6.26 6.79
CA ASP A 46 11.57 7.22 7.89
C ASP A 46 10.75 8.46 7.52
N ALA A 47 10.87 8.94 6.28
CA ALA A 47 10.07 10.07 5.77
C ALA A 47 8.58 9.73 5.72
N GLU A 48 8.22 8.52 5.29
CA GLU A 48 6.83 8.07 5.26
C GLU A 48 6.22 8.04 6.66
N VAL A 49 6.95 7.49 7.63
CA VAL A 49 6.50 7.44 9.02
C VAL A 49 6.36 8.85 9.59
N ALA A 50 7.32 9.73 9.31
CA ALA A 50 7.26 11.13 9.74
C ALA A 50 6.07 11.88 9.11
N ALA A 51 5.65 11.49 7.91
CA ALA A 51 4.48 12.04 7.23
C ALA A 51 3.15 11.47 7.71
N GLY A 52 3.17 10.55 8.67
CA GLY A 52 1.96 10.02 9.30
C GLY A 52 1.54 8.62 8.85
N VAL A 53 2.37 7.92 8.08
CA VAL A 53 2.08 6.54 7.70
C VAL A 53 2.32 5.62 8.90
N ALA A 54 1.27 4.94 9.34
CA ALA A 54 1.36 3.91 10.38
C ALA A 54 1.41 2.55 9.72
N PHE A 55 2.48 1.79 9.94
CA PHE A 55 2.63 0.47 9.36
C PHE A 55 2.05 -0.60 10.28
N TRP A 56 1.27 -1.49 9.69
CA TRP A 56 0.74 -2.68 10.31
C TRP A 56 1.45 -3.89 9.71
N GLY A 57 1.64 -4.93 10.52
CA GLY A 57 2.33 -6.14 10.11
C GLY A 57 1.49 -7.38 10.33
N TYR A 58 1.66 -8.35 9.44
CA TYR A 58 1.16 -9.70 9.62
C TYR A 58 2.33 -10.55 10.10
N GLU A 59 2.23 -11.01 11.34
CA GLU A 59 3.27 -11.80 11.97
C GLU A 59 2.84 -13.26 12.06
N ASP A 60 3.72 -14.16 11.70
CA ASP A 60 3.53 -15.60 11.90
C ASP A 60 4.88 -16.20 12.34
N ASP A 61 4.88 -16.97 13.42
CA ASP A 61 6.09 -17.54 13.99
C ASP A 61 7.21 -16.52 14.20
N ALA A 62 6.86 -15.34 14.75
CA ALA A 62 7.76 -14.22 15.04
C ALA A 62 8.38 -13.58 13.80
N ALA A 63 7.89 -13.86 12.59
CA ALA A 63 8.37 -13.25 11.36
C ALA A 63 7.28 -12.39 10.71
N LEU A 64 7.65 -11.22 10.17
CA LEU A 64 6.74 -10.41 9.38
C LEU A 64 6.64 -11.00 7.98
N LEU A 65 5.42 -11.37 7.58
CA LEU A 65 5.12 -11.91 6.26
C LEU A 65 4.48 -10.87 5.33
N GLY A 66 3.93 -9.82 5.89
CA GLY A 66 3.29 -8.74 5.14
C GLY A 66 3.28 -7.47 5.94
N VAL A 67 3.21 -6.35 5.24
CA VAL A 67 3.05 -5.01 5.82
C VAL A 67 2.03 -4.22 5.03
N MET A 68 1.37 -3.29 5.70
CA MET A 68 0.42 -2.39 5.05
C MET A 68 0.39 -1.08 5.84
N GLY A 69 0.67 0.03 5.17
CA GLY A 69 0.63 1.34 5.78
C GLY A 69 -0.74 1.98 5.68
N LEU A 70 -1.10 2.76 6.67
CA LEU A 70 -2.33 3.52 6.72
C LEU A 70 -2.00 4.96 7.10
N GLN A 71 -2.45 5.92 6.29
CA GLN A 71 -2.14 7.33 6.49
C GLN A 71 -3.42 8.16 6.50
N PRO A 72 -3.80 8.78 7.64
CA PRO A 72 -4.94 9.70 7.67
C PRO A 72 -4.58 11.00 6.94
N VAL A 73 -5.44 11.40 6.00
CA VAL A 73 -5.27 12.66 5.27
C VAL A 73 -6.65 13.29 5.06
N ALA A 74 -6.87 14.47 5.64
CA ALA A 74 -8.04 15.34 5.35
C ALA A 74 -9.41 14.59 5.26
N GLY A 75 -9.68 13.73 6.24
CA GLY A 75 -10.98 13.04 6.33
C GLY A 75 -11.06 11.70 5.64
N VAL A 76 -10.02 11.28 4.93
CA VAL A 76 -9.87 9.93 4.37
C VAL A 76 -8.66 9.24 4.97
N GLU A 77 -8.51 7.96 4.70
CA GLU A 77 -7.29 7.24 5.01
C GLU A 77 -6.75 6.60 3.74
N LEU A 78 -5.44 6.75 3.55
CA LEU A 78 -4.75 6.19 2.39
C LEU A 78 -4.08 4.88 2.79
N ILE A 79 -4.28 3.84 2.00
CA ILE A 79 -3.49 2.61 2.11
C ILE A 79 -2.20 2.84 1.34
N ARG A 80 -1.08 2.66 2.02
CA ARG A 80 0.25 2.90 1.47
C ARG A 80 1.13 1.68 1.67
N HIS A 81 1.94 1.35 0.66
CA HIS A 81 2.98 0.32 0.80
C HIS A 81 2.45 -1.04 1.27
N ALA A 82 1.39 -1.52 0.62
CA ALA A 82 0.77 -2.81 0.92
C ALA A 82 1.53 -3.93 0.20
N TYR A 83 2.26 -4.75 0.95
CA TYR A 83 3.13 -5.79 0.40
C TYR A 83 3.08 -7.06 1.22
N VAL A 84 3.12 -8.19 0.52
CA VAL A 84 3.22 -9.52 1.12
C VAL A 84 4.48 -10.19 0.54
N LEU A 85 5.27 -10.82 1.39
CA LEU A 85 6.48 -11.52 0.95
C LEU A 85 6.18 -12.49 -0.19
N PRO A 86 7.04 -12.55 -1.22
CA PRO A 86 6.95 -13.61 -2.23
C PRO A 86 6.99 -14.97 -1.54
N GLY A 87 6.22 -15.92 -2.00
CA GLY A 87 6.10 -17.22 -1.35
C GLY A 87 5.02 -17.28 -0.27
N GLN A 88 4.57 -16.16 0.25
CA GLN A 88 3.43 -16.09 1.18
C GLN A 88 2.15 -15.61 0.49
N GLN A 89 2.23 -15.26 -0.76
CA GLN A 89 1.09 -14.85 -1.56
C GLN A 89 0.16 -16.04 -1.83
N GLY A 90 -1.13 -15.78 -1.98
CA GLY A 90 -2.12 -16.82 -2.18
C GLY A 90 -2.58 -17.52 -0.89
N ARG A 91 -2.07 -17.10 0.26
CA ARG A 91 -2.42 -17.67 1.57
C ARG A 91 -3.37 -16.78 2.38
N GLY A 92 -3.89 -15.73 1.77
CA GLY A 92 -4.85 -14.84 2.42
C GLY A 92 -4.25 -13.78 3.34
N VAL A 93 -2.93 -13.62 3.36
CA VAL A 93 -2.24 -12.62 4.20
C VAL A 93 -2.71 -11.20 3.87
N GLY A 94 -2.66 -10.83 2.59
CA GLY A 94 -3.08 -9.50 2.14
C GLY A 94 -4.55 -9.22 2.42
N THR A 95 -5.41 -10.19 2.17
CA THR A 95 -6.85 -10.06 2.43
C THR A 95 -7.14 -9.89 3.92
N ALA A 96 -6.47 -10.66 4.77
CA ALA A 96 -6.65 -10.56 6.23
C ALA A 96 -6.23 -9.17 6.72
N MET A 97 -5.09 -8.65 6.25
CA MET A 97 -4.60 -7.33 6.62
C MET A 97 -5.55 -6.22 6.15
N LEU A 98 -5.98 -6.28 4.89
CA LEU A 98 -6.87 -5.26 4.33
C LEU A 98 -8.20 -5.20 5.08
N ARG A 99 -8.78 -6.37 5.38
CA ARG A 99 -10.01 -6.44 6.16
C ARG A 99 -9.83 -5.89 7.57
N HIS A 100 -8.68 -6.17 8.18
CA HIS A 100 -8.37 -5.66 9.51
C HIS A 100 -8.31 -4.12 9.49
N LEU A 101 -7.62 -3.53 8.54
CA LEU A 101 -7.52 -2.07 8.42
C LEU A 101 -8.87 -1.42 8.10
N CYS A 102 -9.66 -2.03 7.23
CA CYS A 102 -10.99 -1.52 6.91
C CYS A 102 -11.89 -1.49 8.15
N ALA A 103 -11.76 -2.49 9.02
CA ALA A 103 -12.56 -2.57 10.26
C ALA A 103 -12.15 -1.53 11.31
N LEU A 104 -10.94 -0.97 11.22
CA LEU A 104 -10.44 0.03 12.17
C LEU A 104 -10.97 1.43 11.90
N SER A 105 -11.48 1.71 10.71
CA SER A 105 -11.78 3.07 10.29
C SER A 105 -13.21 3.20 9.76
N ASP A 106 -13.87 4.30 10.14
CA ASP A 106 -15.17 4.70 9.59
C ASP A 106 -15.01 5.63 8.38
N ARG A 107 -13.78 6.02 8.06
CA ARG A 107 -13.50 6.94 6.96
C ARG A 107 -13.38 6.16 5.65
N PRO A 108 -13.59 6.84 4.50
CA PRO A 108 -13.25 6.22 3.22
C PRO A 108 -11.76 5.85 3.17
N LEU A 109 -11.48 4.62 2.74
CA LEU A 109 -10.12 4.17 2.46
C LEU A 109 -9.89 4.25 0.96
N LEU A 110 -8.80 4.92 0.59
CA LEU A 110 -8.38 5.08 -0.80
C LEU A 110 -7.03 4.40 -0.98
N VAL A 111 -6.82 3.81 -2.14
CA VAL A 111 -5.52 3.25 -2.51
C VAL A 111 -5.17 3.68 -3.92
N GLY A 112 -3.93 4.12 -4.09
CA GLY A 112 -3.37 4.41 -5.41
C GLY A 112 -2.37 3.32 -5.79
N THR A 113 -2.44 2.85 -7.02
CA THR A 113 -1.48 1.88 -7.55
C THR A 113 -1.22 2.14 -9.03
N TRP A 114 -0.25 1.43 -9.60
CA TRP A 114 0.07 1.55 -11.01
C TRP A 114 -1.04 0.92 -11.87
N ALA A 115 -1.44 1.60 -12.93
CA ALA A 115 -2.46 1.10 -13.84
C ALA A 115 -2.07 -0.25 -14.45
N ALA A 116 -0.77 -0.47 -14.66
CA ALA A 116 -0.26 -1.72 -15.21
C ALA A 116 -0.21 -2.86 -14.20
N ALA A 117 -0.40 -2.58 -12.90
CA ALA A 117 -0.39 -3.61 -11.86
C ALA A 117 -1.78 -4.25 -11.72
N GLU A 118 -2.19 -4.99 -12.74
CA GLU A 118 -3.53 -5.59 -12.80
C GLU A 118 -3.84 -6.51 -11.63
N TRP A 119 -2.84 -7.24 -11.12
CA TRP A 119 -3.02 -8.13 -9.98
C TRP A 119 -3.40 -7.36 -8.72
N ALA A 120 -2.82 -6.17 -8.51
CA ALA A 120 -3.13 -5.30 -7.38
C ALA A 120 -4.56 -4.75 -7.50
N ILE A 121 -4.94 -4.30 -8.68
CA ILE A 121 -6.29 -3.80 -8.95
C ILE A 121 -7.31 -4.90 -8.62
N ARG A 122 -7.10 -6.12 -9.14
CA ARG A 122 -8.01 -7.25 -8.89
C ARG A 122 -8.08 -7.62 -7.41
N PHE A 123 -6.95 -7.53 -6.71
CA PHE A 123 -6.91 -7.79 -5.27
C PHE A 123 -7.84 -6.82 -4.52
N TYR A 124 -7.74 -5.53 -4.80
CA TYR A 124 -8.60 -4.54 -4.14
C TYR A 124 -10.06 -4.69 -4.54
N GLU A 125 -10.34 -4.97 -5.81
CA GLU A 125 -11.71 -5.19 -6.27
C GLU A 125 -12.37 -6.39 -5.57
N ARG A 126 -11.63 -7.46 -5.38
CA ARG A 126 -12.15 -8.62 -4.63
C ARG A 126 -12.45 -8.32 -3.18
N ASN A 127 -11.89 -7.25 -2.64
CA ASN A 127 -12.05 -6.88 -1.24
C ASN A 127 -12.95 -5.65 -1.05
N GLY A 128 -13.80 -5.36 -2.01
CA GLY A 128 -14.84 -4.34 -1.87
C GLY A 128 -14.43 -2.94 -2.28
N PHE A 129 -13.28 -2.79 -2.93
CA PHE A 129 -12.86 -1.51 -3.49
C PHE A 129 -13.30 -1.42 -4.95
N ALA A 130 -13.59 -0.21 -5.41
CA ALA A 130 -13.96 0.05 -6.79
C ALA A 130 -13.04 1.12 -7.40
N LEU A 131 -12.68 0.92 -8.67
CA LEU A 131 -11.95 1.93 -9.44
C LEU A 131 -12.80 3.19 -9.55
N VAL A 132 -12.19 4.33 -9.30
CA VAL A 132 -12.82 5.62 -9.57
C VAL A 132 -12.63 5.99 -11.05
N SER A 133 -13.45 6.95 -11.53
CA SER A 133 -13.32 7.42 -12.91
C SER A 133 -11.99 8.15 -13.14
N GLU A 134 -11.59 8.32 -14.40
CA GLU A 134 -10.37 9.05 -14.74
C GLU A 134 -10.38 10.49 -14.21
N ALA A 135 -11.54 11.15 -14.28
CA ALA A 135 -11.68 12.51 -13.76
C ALA A 135 -11.52 12.56 -12.24
N GLU A 136 -12.17 11.64 -11.53
CA GLU A 136 -12.04 11.53 -10.07
C GLU A 136 -10.61 11.15 -9.66
N LYS A 137 -9.97 10.25 -10.42
CA LYS A 137 -8.59 9.84 -10.16
C LYS A 137 -7.65 11.05 -10.10
N ALA A 138 -7.69 11.88 -11.11
CA ALA A 138 -6.82 13.05 -11.19
C ALA A 138 -7.07 14.00 -10.01
N GLU A 139 -8.33 14.25 -9.69
CA GLU A 139 -8.71 15.10 -8.57
C GLU A 139 -8.22 14.53 -7.23
N LEU A 140 -8.46 13.25 -6.98
CA LEU A 140 -8.09 12.60 -5.72
C LEU A 140 -6.58 12.52 -5.56
N LEU A 141 -5.84 12.19 -6.62
CA LEU A 141 -4.38 12.12 -6.55
C LEU A 141 -3.77 13.49 -6.24
N ARG A 142 -4.26 14.56 -6.84
CA ARG A 142 -3.78 15.91 -6.55
C ARG A 142 -4.15 16.36 -5.14
N ARG A 143 -5.28 15.93 -4.64
CA ARG A 143 -5.80 16.35 -3.33
C ARG A 143 -5.12 15.63 -2.16
N TYR A 144 -4.89 14.34 -2.29
CA TYR A 144 -4.46 13.50 -1.17
C TYR A 144 -3.04 12.94 -1.30
N TRP A 145 -2.47 12.92 -2.50
CA TRP A 145 -1.12 12.40 -2.72
C TRP A 145 -0.18 13.50 -3.18
N THR A 146 1.11 13.30 -2.87
CA THR A 146 2.19 14.14 -3.39
C THR A 146 2.96 13.33 -4.43
N ILE A 147 2.49 13.35 -5.68
CA ILE A 147 3.13 12.65 -6.79
C ILE A 147 3.32 13.59 -7.98
N PRO A 148 4.31 13.31 -8.85
CA PRO A 148 4.49 14.10 -10.08
C PRO A 148 3.25 13.99 -10.99
N GLU A 149 2.92 15.08 -11.68
CA GLU A 149 1.77 15.11 -12.61
C GLU A 149 1.83 14.01 -13.66
N GLY A 150 3.02 13.69 -14.18
CA GLY A 150 3.17 12.61 -15.15
C GLY A 150 2.84 11.23 -14.61
N GLN A 151 2.85 11.04 -13.30
CA GLN A 151 2.50 9.77 -12.67
C GLN A 151 0.98 9.57 -12.58
N ILE A 152 0.20 10.64 -12.67
CA ILE A 152 -1.27 10.56 -12.62
C ILE A 152 -1.79 9.68 -13.75
N GLU A 153 -1.25 9.82 -14.96
CA GLU A 153 -1.70 9.05 -16.12
C GLU A 153 -1.43 7.55 -15.99
N THR A 154 -0.37 7.17 -15.30
CA THR A 154 0.04 5.78 -15.13
C THR A 154 -0.47 5.16 -13.84
N SER A 155 -1.29 5.88 -13.09
CA SER A 155 -1.86 5.44 -11.82
C SER A 155 -3.36 5.24 -11.92
N VAL A 156 -3.88 4.44 -10.98
CA VAL A 156 -5.31 4.33 -10.73
C VAL A 156 -5.58 4.54 -9.25
N VAL A 157 -6.80 4.89 -8.91
CA VAL A 157 -7.27 5.00 -7.53
C VAL A 157 -8.49 4.11 -7.36
N LEU A 158 -8.51 3.38 -6.25
CA LEU A 158 -9.67 2.61 -5.84
C LEU A 158 -10.12 3.10 -4.45
N ALA A 159 -11.40 2.98 -4.19
CA ALA A 159 -11.99 3.40 -2.93
C ALA A 159 -12.99 2.35 -2.44
N ASN A 160 -13.06 2.15 -1.11
CA ASN A 160 -14.07 1.27 -0.53
C ASN A 160 -15.39 2.00 -0.29
N GLN A 161 -15.36 3.33 -0.23
CA GLN A 161 -16.54 4.18 -0.21
C GLN A 161 -16.16 5.57 -0.72
N ARG A 162 -17.13 6.35 -1.13
CA ARG A 162 -16.85 7.70 -1.65
C ARG A 162 -16.38 8.62 -0.53
N PRO A 163 -15.33 9.40 -0.79
CA PRO A 163 -14.83 10.39 0.18
C PRO A 163 -15.79 11.57 0.32
#